data_ea1fb2f1270154e744438d5732e91152
#
_entry.id   ea1fb2f1270154e744438d5732e91152
#
_cell.length_a   1.000
_cell.length_b   1.000
_cell.length_c   1.000
_cell.angle_alpha   90.00
_cell.angle_beta   90.00
_cell.angle_gamma   90.00
#
_symmetry.space_group_name_H-M   'P 1'
#
loop_
_entity.id
_entity.type
_entity.pdbx_description
1 polymer ?
#
loop_
_entity_poly.entity_id
_entity_poly.type
_entity_poly.pdbx_seq_one_letter_code
_entity_poly.pdbx_strand_id
1 'polypeptide(L)'
;MEKRTLKDLLYEQVARIGRAVSSPKRLEILELLAQGEKTVETLAGELSIDVKLASAHLRSLKAARLVDARRDGKYVVYRLSGADVANLWVVLREVAEEHLLELRIALQQMVSDPDKLASVGRDALLRQARNGEVLVIDVRPREEYDVAHLPFARSMPVAEIERRLSELPRDRQIVAYCRGPFCLLSDEAVDLLAARGFEVRKIRDGVSEWKAAGLPLATGPQA
;
A
#
# COMPACT_ATOMS: atom_id res chain seq x y z
N MET A 1 40.04 -8.47 -17.55
CA MET A 1 38.75 -8.04 -18.14
C MET A 1 38.87 -6.57 -18.49
N GLU A 2 38.59 -6.23 -19.75
CA GLU A 2 38.66 -4.82 -20.19
C GLU A 2 37.67 -3.96 -19.39
N LYS A 3 38.05 -2.70 -19.10
CA LYS A 3 37.24 -1.76 -18.34
C LYS A 3 35.84 -1.58 -18.94
N ARG A 4 35.70 -1.64 -20.27
CA ARG A 4 34.43 -1.54 -20.97
C ARG A 4 33.52 -2.73 -20.66
N THR A 5 34.04 -3.95 -20.76
CA THR A 5 33.32 -5.19 -20.45
C THR A 5 32.79 -5.20 -18.98
N LEU A 6 33.61 -4.69 -18.03
CA LEU A 6 33.18 -4.56 -16.67
C LEU A 6 32.01 -3.58 -16.51
N LYS A 7 32.09 -2.42 -17.20
CA LYS A 7 31.03 -1.42 -17.19
C LYS A 7 29.72 -1.99 -17.74
N ASP A 8 29.79 -2.72 -18.86
CA ASP A 8 28.61 -3.34 -19.47
C ASP A 8 27.97 -4.38 -18.51
N LEU A 9 28.79 -5.17 -17.81
CA LEU A 9 28.30 -6.09 -16.78
C LEU A 9 27.56 -5.37 -15.64
N LEU A 10 28.08 -4.23 -15.15
CA LEU A 10 27.42 -3.46 -14.08
C LEU A 10 26.01 -3.00 -14.51
N TYR A 11 25.89 -2.41 -15.70
CA TYR A 11 24.58 -1.99 -16.23
C TYR A 11 23.64 -3.17 -16.44
N GLU A 12 24.15 -4.33 -16.88
CA GLU A 12 23.36 -5.55 -17.05
C GLU A 12 22.75 -6.01 -15.71
N GLN A 13 23.52 -5.93 -14.59
CA GLN A 13 22.96 -6.29 -13.27
C GLN A 13 21.85 -5.32 -12.81
N VAL A 14 22.03 -4.02 -13.06
CA VAL A 14 20.96 -3.04 -12.77
C VAL A 14 19.73 -3.28 -13.65
N ALA A 15 19.94 -3.55 -14.94
CA ALA A 15 18.85 -3.85 -15.88
C ALA A 15 18.04 -5.11 -15.49
N ARG A 16 18.61 -6.06 -14.74
CA ARG A 16 17.86 -7.20 -14.18
C ARG A 16 16.73 -6.75 -13.25
N ILE A 17 16.98 -5.74 -12.41
CA ILE A 17 15.94 -5.16 -11.56
C ILE A 17 14.85 -4.52 -12.42
N GLY A 18 15.23 -3.69 -13.42
CA GLY A 18 14.27 -3.09 -14.35
C GLY A 18 13.36 -4.13 -15.02
N ARG A 19 13.96 -5.22 -15.56
CA ARG A 19 13.20 -6.32 -16.17
C ARG A 19 12.26 -7.02 -15.14
N ALA A 20 12.68 -7.14 -13.90
CA ALA A 20 11.85 -7.76 -12.85
C ALA A 20 10.62 -6.94 -12.53
N VAL A 21 10.70 -5.61 -12.57
CA VAL A 21 9.56 -4.71 -12.28
C VAL A 21 8.75 -4.31 -13.52
N SER A 22 9.14 -4.71 -14.73
CA SER A 22 8.46 -4.39 -16.00
C SER A 22 7.17 -5.19 -16.24
N SER A 23 6.35 -5.41 -15.21
CA SER A 23 5.07 -6.14 -15.33
C SER A 23 4.07 -5.60 -14.32
N PRO A 24 2.84 -5.24 -14.76
CA PRO A 24 1.82 -4.69 -13.86
C PRO A 24 1.58 -5.60 -12.64
N LYS A 25 1.41 -6.91 -12.86
CA LYS A 25 1.16 -7.85 -11.76
C LYS A 25 2.34 -8.01 -10.79
N ARG A 26 3.59 -7.83 -11.26
CA ARG A 26 4.75 -7.84 -10.35
C ARG A 26 4.85 -6.56 -9.52
N LEU A 27 4.46 -5.41 -10.07
CA LEU A 27 4.37 -4.16 -9.32
C LEU A 27 3.29 -4.26 -8.23
N GLU A 28 2.13 -4.78 -8.58
CA GLU A 28 1.03 -5.02 -7.62
C GLU A 28 1.44 -6.01 -6.51
N ILE A 29 2.20 -7.07 -6.82
CA ILE A 29 2.78 -7.96 -5.81
C ILE A 29 3.73 -7.21 -4.87
N LEU A 30 4.60 -6.33 -5.38
CA LEU A 30 5.50 -5.55 -4.53
C LEU A 30 4.73 -4.60 -3.61
N GLU A 31 3.66 -3.95 -4.09
CA GLU A 31 2.78 -3.12 -3.29
C GLU A 31 2.13 -3.92 -2.14
N LEU A 32 1.58 -5.10 -2.46
CA LEU A 32 0.95 -5.97 -1.47
C LEU A 32 1.95 -6.47 -0.42
N LEU A 33 3.15 -6.87 -0.85
CA LEU A 33 4.21 -7.31 0.05
C LEU A 33 4.84 -6.18 0.86
N ALA A 34 4.70 -4.93 0.44
CA ALA A 34 5.10 -3.77 1.24
C ALA A 34 4.22 -3.58 2.50
N GLN A 35 3.02 -4.17 2.50
CA GLN A 35 2.10 -4.14 3.64
C GLN A 35 2.38 -5.25 4.67
N GLY A 36 3.11 -6.30 4.27
CA GLY A 36 3.43 -7.44 5.13
C GLY A 36 3.67 -8.72 4.34
N GLU A 37 4.07 -9.76 5.06
CA GLU A 37 4.26 -11.09 4.47
C GLU A 37 2.92 -11.68 4.00
N LYS A 38 2.93 -12.37 2.86
CA LYS A 38 1.72 -13.02 2.31
C LYS A 38 2.07 -14.38 1.70
N THR A 39 1.11 -15.30 1.74
CA THR A 39 1.24 -16.58 1.02
C THR A 39 1.00 -16.39 -0.48
N VAL A 40 1.42 -17.35 -1.30
CA VAL A 40 1.14 -17.30 -2.75
C VAL A 40 -0.37 -17.37 -3.03
N GLU A 41 -1.13 -18.11 -2.21
CA GLU A 41 -2.58 -18.23 -2.33
C GLU A 41 -3.27 -16.89 -2.04
N THR A 42 -2.85 -16.19 -0.96
CA THR A 42 -3.36 -14.85 -0.62
C THR A 42 -3.08 -13.87 -1.75
N LEU A 43 -1.83 -13.84 -2.26
CA LEU A 43 -1.46 -12.97 -3.38
C LEU A 43 -2.27 -13.28 -4.64
N ALA A 44 -2.48 -14.56 -4.97
CA ALA A 44 -3.27 -14.97 -6.12
C ALA A 44 -4.71 -14.47 -6.01
N GLY A 45 -5.33 -14.59 -4.82
CA GLY A 45 -6.67 -14.09 -4.55
C GLY A 45 -6.79 -12.58 -4.68
N GLU A 46 -5.89 -11.83 -4.03
CA GLU A 46 -5.89 -10.36 -4.07
C GLU A 46 -5.65 -9.80 -5.48
N LEU A 47 -4.80 -10.49 -6.27
CA LEU A 47 -4.49 -10.13 -7.66
C LEU A 47 -5.53 -10.58 -8.69
N SER A 48 -6.50 -11.41 -8.26
CA SER A 48 -7.49 -12.06 -9.13
C SER A 48 -6.84 -12.85 -10.27
N ILE A 49 -5.80 -13.63 -9.95
CA ILE A 49 -5.08 -14.51 -10.89
C ILE A 49 -4.95 -15.92 -10.32
N ASP A 50 -4.65 -16.90 -11.16
CA ASP A 50 -4.40 -18.25 -10.68
C ASP A 50 -3.07 -18.39 -9.93
N VAL A 51 -2.97 -19.38 -9.03
CA VAL A 51 -1.79 -19.61 -8.17
C VAL A 51 -0.54 -19.92 -8.98
N LYS A 52 -0.66 -20.56 -10.17
CA LYS A 52 0.50 -20.89 -11.02
C LYS A 52 1.10 -19.60 -11.59
N LEU A 53 0.25 -18.66 -12.02
CA LEU A 53 0.68 -17.37 -12.55
C LEU A 53 1.29 -16.52 -11.44
N ALA A 54 0.67 -16.44 -10.26
CA ALA A 54 1.25 -15.78 -9.09
C ALA A 54 2.63 -16.35 -8.74
N SER A 55 2.75 -17.69 -8.72
CA SER A 55 4.04 -18.37 -8.49
C SER A 55 5.09 -18.04 -9.56
N ALA A 56 4.69 -17.89 -10.83
CA ALA A 56 5.61 -17.50 -11.89
C ALA A 56 6.13 -16.07 -11.70
N HIS A 57 5.26 -15.13 -11.35
CA HIS A 57 5.66 -13.75 -11.03
C HIS A 57 6.60 -13.70 -9.82
N LEU A 58 6.27 -14.42 -8.75
CA LEU A 58 7.10 -14.51 -7.54
C LEU A 58 8.48 -15.13 -7.81
N ARG A 59 8.57 -16.17 -8.67
CA ARG A 59 9.87 -16.71 -9.10
C ARG A 59 10.71 -15.66 -9.84
N SER A 60 10.10 -14.85 -10.70
CA SER A 60 10.79 -13.77 -11.41
C SER A 60 11.33 -12.71 -10.45
N LEU A 61 10.51 -12.27 -9.48
CA LEU A 61 10.92 -11.33 -8.44
C LEU A 61 12.02 -11.91 -7.54
N LYS A 62 11.92 -13.19 -7.15
CA LYS A 62 12.93 -13.89 -6.35
C LYS A 62 14.26 -14.06 -7.09
N ALA A 63 14.23 -14.37 -8.39
CA ALA A 63 15.43 -14.45 -9.22
C ALA A 63 16.17 -13.10 -9.32
N ALA A 64 15.43 -11.98 -9.23
CA ALA A 64 15.98 -10.63 -9.13
C ALA A 64 16.33 -10.21 -7.70
N ARG A 65 16.10 -11.07 -6.70
CA ARG A 65 16.33 -10.81 -5.27
C ARG A 65 15.51 -9.64 -4.70
N LEU A 66 14.33 -9.39 -5.26
CA LEU A 66 13.38 -8.39 -4.75
C LEU A 66 12.46 -8.95 -3.67
N VAL A 67 12.27 -10.27 -3.66
CA VAL A 67 11.48 -10.96 -2.64
C VAL A 67 12.21 -12.19 -2.11
N ASP A 68 11.99 -12.47 -0.83
CA ASP A 68 12.38 -13.72 -0.16
C ASP A 68 11.16 -14.62 0.02
N ALA A 69 11.43 -15.91 0.24
CA ALA A 69 10.40 -16.88 0.53
C ALA A 69 10.86 -17.82 1.66
N ARG A 70 9.95 -18.10 2.58
CA ARG A 70 10.12 -19.12 3.61
C ARG A 70 8.98 -20.15 3.57
N ARG A 71 9.24 -21.34 4.05
CA ARG A 71 8.17 -22.33 4.29
C ARG A 71 7.54 -22.09 5.66
N ASP A 72 6.20 -22.21 5.68
CA ASP A 72 5.42 -22.19 6.90
C ASP A 72 4.37 -23.30 6.81
N GLY A 73 4.72 -24.46 7.36
CA GLY A 73 3.93 -25.69 7.18
C GLY A 73 3.78 -26.06 5.71
N LYS A 74 2.55 -26.12 5.24
CA LYS A 74 2.21 -26.41 3.83
C LYS A 74 2.28 -25.18 2.92
N TYR A 75 2.38 -23.98 3.46
CA TYR A 75 2.38 -22.73 2.72
C TYR A 75 3.78 -22.22 2.41
N VAL A 76 3.89 -21.43 1.36
CA VAL A 76 5.07 -20.65 1.05
C VAL A 76 4.72 -19.17 1.25
N VAL A 77 5.39 -18.56 2.22
CA VAL A 77 5.20 -17.16 2.60
C VAL A 77 6.29 -16.32 1.96
N TYR A 78 5.88 -15.24 1.31
CA TYR A 78 6.76 -14.30 0.64
C TYR A 78 6.80 -12.97 1.38
N ARG A 79 7.94 -12.28 1.31
CA ARG A 79 8.15 -10.93 1.82
C ARG A 79 9.05 -10.14 0.88
N LEU A 80 9.08 -8.83 0.99
CA LEU A 80 10.13 -8.04 0.36
C LEU A 80 11.50 -8.40 0.97
N SER A 81 12.54 -8.38 0.15
CA SER A 81 13.92 -8.66 0.60
C SER A 81 14.51 -7.53 1.44
N GLY A 82 13.96 -6.31 1.35
CA GLY A 82 14.40 -5.15 2.12
C GLY A 82 13.43 -3.96 2.00
N ALA A 83 13.63 -2.97 2.86
CA ALA A 83 12.86 -1.72 2.82
C ALA A 83 13.14 -0.88 1.56
N ASP A 84 14.31 -1.03 0.98
CA ASP A 84 14.71 -0.42 -0.28
C ASP A 84 13.85 -0.87 -1.46
N VAL A 85 13.34 -2.11 -1.44
CA VAL A 85 12.40 -2.60 -2.45
C VAL A 85 11.04 -1.93 -2.34
N ALA A 86 10.55 -1.68 -1.11
CA ALA A 86 9.33 -0.91 -0.90
C ALA A 86 9.49 0.54 -1.39
N ASN A 87 10.64 1.16 -1.09
CA ASN A 87 10.97 2.50 -1.56
C ASN A 87 11.09 2.56 -3.10
N LEU A 88 11.66 1.53 -3.73
CA LEU A 88 11.72 1.44 -5.19
C LEU A 88 10.33 1.49 -5.82
N TRP A 89 9.35 0.79 -5.25
CA TRP A 89 7.96 0.84 -5.71
C TRP A 89 7.38 2.25 -5.60
N VAL A 90 7.54 2.91 -4.44
CA VAL A 90 7.03 4.27 -4.21
C VAL A 90 7.63 5.25 -5.22
N VAL A 91 8.97 5.25 -5.37
CA VAL A 91 9.68 6.15 -6.29
C VAL A 91 9.30 5.88 -7.75
N LEU A 92 9.20 4.61 -8.16
CA LEU A 92 8.81 4.24 -9.53
C LEU A 92 7.41 4.76 -9.87
N ARG A 93 6.47 4.62 -8.93
CA ARG A 93 5.11 5.14 -9.08
C ARG A 93 5.09 6.67 -9.14
N GLU A 94 5.83 7.36 -8.26
CA GLU A 94 5.93 8.83 -8.27
C GLU A 94 6.50 9.35 -9.59
N VAL A 95 7.56 8.72 -10.11
CA VAL A 95 8.12 9.05 -11.42
C VAL A 95 7.10 8.83 -12.53
N ALA A 96 6.35 7.73 -12.49
CA ALA A 96 5.31 7.46 -13.48
C ALA A 96 4.17 8.49 -13.38
N GLU A 97 3.74 8.89 -12.19
CA GLU A 97 2.72 9.91 -11.97
C GLU A 97 3.18 11.30 -12.44
N GLU A 98 4.45 11.65 -12.23
CA GLU A 98 5.00 12.93 -12.69
C GLU A 98 5.07 13.02 -14.21
N HIS A 99 5.45 11.94 -14.90
CA HIS A 99 5.78 11.98 -16.32
C HIS A 99 4.71 11.40 -17.24
N LEU A 100 3.77 10.58 -16.75
CA LEU A 100 2.73 9.95 -17.58
C LEU A 100 1.37 10.62 -17.34
N LEU A 101 0.93 11.40 -18.32
CA LEU A 101 -0.38 12.08 -18.27
C LEU A 101 -1.53 11.09 -18.12
N GLU A 102 -1.45 9.95 -18.77
CA GLU A 102 -2.44 8.88 -18.74
C GLU A 102 -2.64 8.34 -17.31
N LEU A 103 -1.55 8.19 -16.55
CA LEU A 103 -1.64 7.76 -15.16
C LEU A 103 -2.30 8.83 -14.28
N ARG A 104 -1.96 10.10 -14.47
CA ARG A 104 -2.61 11.21 -13.74
C ARG A 104 -4.11 11.28 -14.02
N ILE A 105 -4.51 11.12 -15.29
CA ILE A 105 -5.92 11.09 -15.67
C ILE A 105 -6.62 9.89 -15.01
N ALA A 106 -6.02 8.69 -15.05
CA ALA A 106 -6.59 7.51 -14.42
C ALA A 106 -6.76 7.70 -12.90
N LEU A 107 -5.76 8.28 -12.22
CA LEU A 107 -5.84 8.58 -10.79
C LEU A 107 -6.92 9.62 -10.46
N GLN A 108 -7.11 10.63 -11.33
CA GLN A 108 -8.20 11.59 -11.18
C GLN A 108 -9.58 10.92 -11.34
N GLN A 109 -9.70 9.96 -12.23
CA GLN A 109 -10.94 9.18 -12.41
C GLN A 109 -11.24 8.26 -11.23
N MET A 110 -10.20 7.73 -10.54
CA MET A 110 -10.39 6.97 -9.31
C MET A 110 -10.94 7.83 -8.17
N VAL A 111 -10.59 9.11 -8.14
CA VAL A 111 -11.14 10.07 -7.19
C VAL A 111 -12.40 10.68 -7.80
N SER A 112 -13.52 9.97 -7.73
CA SER A 112 -14.80 10.39 -8.32
C SER A 112 -15.31 11.73 -7.76
N ASP A 113 -14.83 12.14 -6.57
CA ASP A 113 -15.24 13.37 -5.90
C ASP A 113 -14.03 13.97 -5.16
N PRO A 114 -13.51 15.13 -5.62
CA PRO A 114 -12.40 15.84 -4.96
C PRO A 114 -12.69 16.19 -3.49
N ASP A 115 -13.96 16.41 -3.13
CA ASP A 115 -14.35 16.74 -1.75
C ASP A 115 -14.16 15.56 -0.78
N LYS A 116 -14.05 14.34 -1.31
CA LYS A 116 -13.71 13.14 -0.52
C LYS A 116 -12.23 13.06 -0.14
N LEU A 117 -11.37 13.89 -0.74
CA LEU A 117 -9.96 13.99 -0.32
C LEU A 117 -9.80 14.96 0.84
N ALA A 118 -9.07 14.54 1.86
CA ALA A 118 -8.63 15.43 2.91
C ALA A 118 -7.51 16.33 2.39
N SER A 119 -7.73 17.65 2.39
CA SER A 119 -6.75 18.66 1.98
C SER A 119 -5.71 18.94 3.07
N VAL A 120 -5.39 17.95 3.90
CA VAL A 120 -4.53 18.09 5.07
C VAL A 120 -3.16 17.49 4.79
N GLY A 121 -2.09 18.25 5.07
CA GLY A 121 -0.72 17.72 5.01
C GLY A 121 -0.45 16.72 6.15
N ARG A 122 0.57 15.86 5.96
CA ARG A 122 0.92 14.76 6.87
C ARG A 122 1.10 15.21 8.33
N ASP A 123 1.87 16.30 8.55
CA ASP A 123 2.11 16.84 9.91
C ASP A 123 0.85 17.40 10.55
N ALA A 124 -0.02 18.04 9.77
CA ALA A 124 -1.29 18.57 10.25
C ALA A 124 -2.24 17.43 10.63
N LEU A 125 -2.31 16.37 9.83
CA LEU A 125 -3.10 15.17 10.14
C LEU A 125 -2.65 14.54 11.45
N LEU A 126 -1.32 14.37 11.64
CA LEU A 126 -0.78 13.84 12.91
C LEU A 126 -1.17 14.69 14.12
N ARG A 127 -1.10 16.01 14.00
CA ARG A 127 -1.51 16.92 15.07
C ARG A 127 -3.00 16.81 15.38
N GLN A 128 -3.86 16.82 14.35
CA GLN A 128 -5.30 16.71 14.49
C GLN A 128 -5.71 15.34 15.11
N ALA A 129 -5.07 14.26 14.66
CA ALA A 129 -5.31 12.94 15.22
C ALA A 129 -4.89 12.85 16.69
N ARG A 130 -3.72 13.41 17.04
CA ARG A 130 -3.22 13.47 18.43
C ARG A 130 -4.14 14.24 19.34
N ASN A 131 -4.70 15.35 18.86
CA ASN A 131 -5.63 16.20 19.61
C ASN A 131 -7.06 15.65 19.67
N GLY A 132 -7.35 14.54 18.95
CA GLY A 132 -8.69 13.98 18.84
C GLY A 132 -9.68 14.82 18.01
N GLU A 133 -9.16 15.76 17.22
CA GLU A 133 -9.97 16.59 16.31
C GLU A 133 -10.53 15.79 15.12
N VAL A 134 -9.78 14.77 14.68
CA VAL A 134 -10.20 13.80 13.67
C VAL A 134 -9.98 12.38 14.18
N LEU A 135 -10.80 11.44 13.69
CA LEU A 135 -10.54 10.01 13.85
C LEU A 135 -9.87 9.47 12.58
N VAL A 136 -8.64 9.01 12.67
CA VAL A 136 -7.97 8.32 11.57
C VAL A 136 -8.31 6.84 11.62
N ILE A 137 -8.78 6.28 10.50
CA ILE A 137 -9.09 4.84 10.38
C ILE A 137 -8.24 4.19 9.29
N ASP A 138 -7.71 3.01 9.61
CA ASP A 138 -7.04 2.12 8.67
C ASP A 138 -8.04 1.10 8.15
N VAL A 139 -8.34 1.15 6.86
CA VAL A 139 -9.37 0.31 6.25
C VAL A 139 -8.82 -0.97 5.62
N ARG A 140 -7.50 -1.21 5.75
CA ARG A 140 -6.83 -2.43 5.31
C ARG A 140 -7.21 -3.63 6.19
N PRO A 141 -6.93 -4.87 5.73
CA PRO A 141 -6.99 -6.04 6.59
C PRO A 141 -6.20 -5.86 7.89
N ARG A 142 -6.71 -6.43 8.99
CA ARG A 142 -6.11 -6.27 10.32
C ARG A 142 -4.66 -6.73 10.38
N GLU A 143 -4.33 -7.78 9.65
CA GLU A 143 -2.98 -8.32 9.58
C GLU A 143 -1.97 -7.30 9.03
N GLU A 144 -2.39 -6.44 8.10
CA GLU A 144 -1.55 -5.36 7.57
C GLU A 144 -1.42 -4.20 8.56
N TYR A 145 -2.50 -3.87 9.28
CA TYR A 145 -2.47 -2.90 10.36
C TYR A 145 -1.48 -3.31 11.46
N ASP A 146 -1.53 -4.57 11.91
CA ASP A 146 -0.68 -5.09 12.98
C ASP A 146 0.82 -5.06 12.60
N VAL A 147 1.16 -5.16 11.30
CA VAL A 147 2.54 -5.02 10.81
C VAL A 147 3.03 -3.58 10.93
N ALA A 148 2.28 -2.62 10.43
CA ALA A 148 2.57 -1.20 10.53
C ALA A 148 1.33 -0.36 10.18
N HIS A 149 1.11 0.73 10.92
CA HIS A 149 0.01 1.66 10.69
C HIS A 149 0.40 3.10 11.05
N LEU A 150 -0.40 4.07 10.61
CA LEU A 150 -0.20 5.47 11.00
C LEU A 150 -0.45 5.65 12.50
N PRO A 151 0.35 6.49 13.19
CA PRO A 151 0.12 6.78 14.60
C PRO A 151 -1.30 7.32 14.85
N PHE A 152 -1.92 6.88 15.95
CA PHE A 152 -3.29 7.22 16.35
C PHE A 152 -4.39 6.67 15.42
N ALA A 153 -4.05 5.87 14.40
CA ALA A 153 -5.06 5.23 13.57
C ALA A 153 -5.74 4.09 14.31
N ARG A 154 -7.04 3.94 14.08
CA ARG A 154 -7.83 2.80 14.52
C ARG A 154 -7.99 1.80 13.37
N SER A 155 -7.78 0.51 13.65
CA SER A 155 -8.10 -0.55 12.67
C SER A 155 -9.61 -0.65 12.45
N MET A 156 -10.02 -0.44 11.20
CA MET A 156 -11.42 -0.53 10.76
C MET A 156 -11.49 -1.13 9.35
N PRO A 157 -11.17 -2.43 9.18
CA PRO A 157 -11.22 -3.07 7.86
C PRO A 157 -12.55 -2.84 7.15
N VAL A 158 -12.53 -2.58 5.84
CA VAL A 158 -13.75 -2.29 5.05
C VAL A 158 -14.84 -3.32 5.31
N ALA A 159 -14.49 -4.61 5.32
CA ALA A 159 -15.43 -5.71 5.57
C ALA A 159 -16.08 -5.67 6.97
N GLU A 160 -15.56 -4.87 7.90
CA GLU A 160 -16.05 -4.75 9.27
C GLU A 160 -16.84 -3.46 9.52
N ILE A 161 -16.76 -2.47 8.65
CA ILE A 161 -17.34 -1.13 8.86
C ILE A 161 -18.82 -1.23 9.21
N GLU A 162 -19.62 -1.97 8.44
CA GLU A 162 -21.07 -2.03 8.64
C GLU A 162 -21.47 -2.54 10.03
N ARG A 163 -20.77 -3.55 10.53
CA ARG A 163 -21.05 -4.12 11.87
C ARG A 163 -20.48 -3.28 13.01
N ARG A 164 -19.57 -2.34 12.73
CA ARG A 164 -18.87 -1.52 13.72
C ARG A 164 -19.20 -0.02 13.64
N LEU A 165 -20.27 0.35 12.93
CA LEU A 165 -20.71 1.75 12.78
C LEU A 165 -20.95 2.46 14.13
N SER A 166 -21.40 1.74 15.17
CA SER A 166 -21.62 2.28 16.50
C SER A 166 -20.34 2.72 17.23
N GLU A 167 -19.18 2.26 16.79
CA GLU A 167 -17.87 2.64 17.35
C GLU A 167 -17.36 3.98 16.78
N LEU A 168 -17.98 4.49 15.70
CA LEU A 168 -17.54 5.67 14.99
C LEU A 168 -18.23 6.94 15.52
N PRO A 169 -17.45 8.02 15.76
CA PRO A 169 -18.01 9.29 16.22
C PRO A 169 -18.80 9.98 15.12
N ARG A 170 -19.88 10.68 15.51
CA ARG A 170 -20.65 11.53 14.60
C ARG A 170 -20.37 13.03 14.80
N ASP A 171 -19.59 13.37 15.80
CA ASP A 171 -19.27 14.73 16.23
C ASP A 171 -17.92 15.25 15.68
N ARG A 172 -17.20 14.42 14.91
CA ARG A 172 -15.93 14.78 14.32
C ARG A 172 -15.69 14.06 12.99
N GLN A 173 -14.83 14.64 12.19
CA GLN A 173 -14.45 14.09 10.89
C GLN A 173 -13.67 12.78 11.02
N ILE A 174 -13.98 11.84 10.14
CA ILE A 174 -13.24 10.59 9.96
C ILE A 174 -12.30 10.75 8.76
N VAL A 175 -11.04 10.34 8.93
CA VAL A 175 -10.05 10.33 7.86
C VAL A 175 -9.62 8.89 7.60
N ALA A 176 -10.03 8.34 6.47
CA ALA A 176 -9.68 6.98 6.07
C ALA A 176 -8.37 6.95 5.29
N TYR A 177 -7.58 5.89 5.46
CA TYR A 177 -6.44 5.59 4.59
C TYR A 177 -6.33 4.09 4.31
N CYS A 178 -5.56 3.78 3.26
CA CYS A 178 -5.34 2.43 2.77
C CYS A 178 -3.86 2.18 2.47
N ARG A 179 -3.56 1.31 1.52
CA ARG A 179 -2.20 0.93 1.10
C ARG A 179 -1.46 2.05 0.38
N GLY A 180 -2.17 2.95 -0.29
CA GLY A 180 -1.62 4.07 -1.06
C GLY A 180 -2.56 4.53 -2.17
N PRO A 181 -2.08 5.35 -3.11
CA PRO A 181 -2.91 6.01 -4.13
C PRO A 181 -3.69 5.08 -5.08
N PHE A 182 -3.23 3.83 -5.26
CA PHE A 182 -3.87 2.86 -6.16
C PHE A 182 -4.88 1.95 -5.45
N CYS A 183 -5.06 2.11 -4.15
CA CYS A 183 -5.92 1.27 -3.35
C CYS A 183 -7.37 1.75 -3.38
N LEU A 184 -8.31 0.87 -3.73
CA LEU A 184 -9.74 1.18 -3.80
C LEU A 184 -10.47 1.04 -2.44
N LEU A 185 -9.87 0.36 -1.45
CA LEU A 185 -10.54 0.12 -0.17
C LEU A 185 -10.92 1.41 0.57
N SER A 186 -10.12 2.48 0.45
CA SER A 186 -10.45 3.77 1.07
C SER A 186 -11.60 4.48 0.38
N ASP A 187 -11.78 4.30 -0.93
CA ASP A 187 -12.92 4.83 -1.68
C ASP A 187 -14.21 4.12 -1.26
N GLU A 188 -14.18 2.78 -1.22
CA GLU A 188 -15.28 1.95 -0.75
C GLU A 188 -15.69 2.32 0.69
N ALA A 189 -14.72 2.50 1.59
CA ALA A 189 -14.97 2.90 2.97
C ALA A 189 -15.62 4.30 3.06
N VAL A 190 -15.12 5.27 2.28
CA VAL A 190 -15.68 6.63 2.25
C VAL A 190 -17.12 6.61 1.71
N ASP A 191 -17.37 5.89 0.63
CA ASP A 191 -18.72 5.79 0.06
C ASP A 191 -19.70 5.16 1.04
N LEU A 192 -19.30 4.08 1.71
CA LEU A 192 -20.12 3.38 2.69
C LEU A 192 -20.44 4.26 3.90
N LEU A 193 -19.43 4.95 4.45
CA LEU A 193 -19.60 5.80 5.63
C LEU A 193 -20.40 7.08 5.30
N ALA A 194 -20.13 7.71 4.15
CA ALA A 194 -20.89 8.89 3.68
C ALA A 194 -22.37 8.55 3.50
N ALA A 195 -22.70 7.39 2.89
CA ALA A 195 -24.08 6.91 2.76
C ALA A 195 -24.79 6.69 4.11
N ARG A 196 -24.05 6.52 5.20
CA ARG A 196 -24.55 6.38 6.57
C ARG A 196 -24.53 7.69 7.36
N GLY A 197 -24.23 8.83 6.68
CA GLY A 197 -24.26 10.18 7.23
C GLY A 197 -23.06 10.53 8.12
N PHE A 198 -21.91 9.88 7.94
CA PHE A 198 -20.66 10.28 8.57
C PHE A 198 -19.93 11.35 7.74
N GLU A 199 -19.30 12.31 8.42
CA GLU A 199 -18.34 13.20 7.79
C GLU A 199 -17.01 12.45 7.61
N VAL A 200 -16.72 12.01 6.40
CA VAL A 200 -15.57 11.16 6.10
C VAL A 200 -14.83 11.65 4.86
N ARG A 201 -13.51 11.63 4.94
CA ARG A 201 -12.59 11.87 3.82
C ARG A 201 -11.49 10.83 3.80
N LYS A 202 -10.79 10.69 2.68
CA LYS A 202 -9.58 9.86 2.59
C LYS A 202 -8.33 10.70 2.39
N ILE A 203 -7.17 10.16 2.77
CA ILE A 203 -5.88 10.63 2.29
C ILE A 203 -5.37 9.72 1.19
N ARG A 204 -4.52 10.27 0.31
CA ARG A 204 -3.88 9.50 -0.77
C ARG A 204 -2.79 8.56 -0.26
N ASP A 205 -2.07 9.02 0.76
CA ASP A 205 -0.93 8.31 1.30
C ASP A 205 -1.37 7.09 2.11
N GLY A 206 -0.60 6.02 1.96
CA GLY A 206 -0.65 4.85 2.82
C GLY A 206 0.63 4.72 3.66
N VAL A 207 0.79 3.55 4.27
CA VAL A 207 1.95 3.24 5.12
C VAL A 207 3.27 3.30 4.35
N SER A 208 3.27 2.90 3.07
CA SER A 208 4.48 2.90 2.24
C SER A 208 5.00 4.31 1.99
N GLU A 209 4.12 5.28 1.71
CA GLU A 209 4.46 6.69 1.49
C GLU A 209 4.96 7.34 2.77
N TRP A 210 4.33 7.02 3.92
CA TRP A 210 4.77 7.52 5.22
C TRP A 210 6.16 7.01 5.57
N LYS A 211 6.42 5.72 5.35
CA LYS A 211 7.73 5.11 5.58
C LYS A 211 8.79 5.70 4.66
N ALA A 212 8.49 5.87 3.38
CA ALA A 212 9.41 6.47 2.40
C ALA A 212 9.75 7.92 2.74
N ALA A 213 8.82 8.67 3.34
CA ALA A 213 9.04 10.02 3.84
C ALA A 213 9.76 10.08 5.21
N GLY A 214 10.14 8.95 5.80
CA GLY A 214 10.79 8.89 7.12
C GLY A 214 9.88 9.29 8.29
N LEU A 215 8.56 9.22 8.10
CA LEU A 215 7.58 9.57 9.13
C LEU A 215 7.36 8.40 10.10
N PRO A 216 6.94 8.69 11.34
CA PRO A 216 6.71 7.65 12.33
C PRO A 216 5.56 6.72 11.94
N LEU A 217 5.74 5.45 12.24
CA LEU A 217 4.71 4.41 12.15
C LEU A 217 4.57 3.72 13.51
N ALA A 218 3.38 3.24 13.81
CA ALA A 218 3.09 2.35 14.92
C ALA A 218 2.98 0.90 14.43
N THR A 219 3.10 -0.05 15.35
CA THR A 219 3.06 -1.49 15.08
C THR A 219 2.28 -2.21 16.18
N GLY A 220 1.79 -3.40 15.89
CA GLY A 220 1.06 -4.24 16.85
C GLY A 220 -0.44 -3.97 16.86
N PRO A 221 -1.19 -4.78 17.64
CA PRO A 221 -2.63 -4.65 17.73
C PRO A 221 -3.02 -3.31 18.36
N GLN A 222 -4.21 -2.85 18.02
CA GLN A 222 -4.79 -1.67 18.65
C GLN A 222 -4.91 -1.88 20.16
N ALA A 223 -4.38 -0.94 20.96
CA ALA A 223 -4.49 -0.92 22.41
C ALA A 223 -5.91 -0.59 22.87
#